data_9c8e0ce2a0f3196447cd41d9ac4d0991
#
_entry.id   9c8e0ce2a0f3196447cd41d9ac4d0991
#
_cell.length_a   1.000
_cell.length_b   1.000
_cell.length_c   1.000
_cell.angle_alpha   90.00
_cell.angle_beta   90.00
_cell.angle_gamma   90.00
#
_symmetry.space_group_name_H-M   'P 1'
#
loop_
_entity.id
_entity.type
_entity.pdbx_description
1 polymer ?
#
loop_
_entity_poly.entity_id
_entity_poly.type
_entity_poly.pdbx_seq_one_letter_code
_entity_poly.pdbx_strand_id
1 'polypeptide(L)' 'MPARIDPEERRQQVIEAAFRLVIVDGIEGVSLRKVADESGLNIGSVRHYFDGHHDLLTAAAEEAGDRMGRRLA' A
#
# COMPACT_ATOMS: atom_id res chain seq x y z
N MET A 1 -0.79 -15.09 -22.13
CA MET A 1 -0.93 -14.66 -21.11
C MET A 1 -1.83 -13.64 -20.89
N PRO A 2 -2.63 -13.70 -20.13
CA PRO A 2 -3.62 -12.79 -19.94
C PRO A 2 -3.09 -11.57 -19.39
N ALA A 3 -3.57 -10.54 -19.83
CA ALA A 3 -3.19 -9.30 -19.32
C ALA A 3 -4.05 -8.83 -18.21
N ARG A 4 -4.87 -9.71 -17.63
CA ARG A 4 -5.73 -9.30 -16.60
C ARG A 4 -4.99 -9.05 -15.35
N ILE A 5 -5.15 -7.91 -14.73
CA ILE A 5 -4.53 -7.60 -13.45
C ILE A 5 -5.47 -8.01 -12.34
N ASP A 6 -4.98 -8.84 -11.45
CA ASP A 6 -5.73 -9.30 -10.31
C ASP A 6 -5.95 -8.14 -9.34
N PRO A 7 -7.20 -7.84 -8.96
CA PRO A 7 -7.44 -6.77 -7.99
C PRO A 7 -6.68 -6.96 -6.68
N GLU A 8 -6.49 -8.20 -6.24
CA GLU A 8 -5.72 -8.44 -5.03
C GLU A 8 -4.26 -8.07 -5.21
N GLU A 9 -3.69 -8.38 -6.36
CA GLU A 9 -2.31 -7.97 -6.63
C GLU A 9 -2.18 -6.47 -6.66
N ARG A 10 -3.14 -5.79 -7.25
CA ARG A 10 -3.09 -4.34 -7.33
C ARG A 10 -3.24 -3.72 -5.94
N ARG A 11 -4.15 -4.27 -5.13
CA ARG A 11 -4.29 -3.80 -3.77
C ARG A 11 -2.99 -3.99 -3.00
N GLN A 12 -2.34 -5.13 -3.19
CA GLN A 12 -1.08 -5.41 -2.53
C GLN A 12 0.02 -4.46 -2.98
N GLN A 13 0.04 -4.08 -4.26
CA GLN A 13 0.99 -3.08 -4.75
C GLN A 13 0.83 -1.76 -4.00
N VAL A 14 -0.41 -1.36 -3.75
CA VAL A 14 -0.67 -0.12 -3.04
C VAL A 14 -0.17 -0.23 -1.60
N ILE A 15 -0.47 -1.34 -0.94
CA ILE A 15 -0.04 -1.56 0.43
C ILE A 15 1.47 -1.55 0.54
N GLU A 16 2.15 -2.19 -0.39
CA GLU A 16 3.62 -2.23 -0.35
C GLU A 16 4.22 -0.87 -0.61
N ALA A 17 3.61 -0.09 -1.49
CA ALA A 17 4.07 1.26 -1.72
C ALA A 17 3.93 2.11 -0.45
N ALA A 18 2.80 1.97 0.23
CA ALA A 18 2.58 2.70 1.48
C ALA A 18 3.60 2.27 2.53
N PHE A 19 3.86 0.98 2.61
CA PHE A 19 4.80 0.44 3.57
C PHE A 19 6.20 1.02 3.33
N ARG A 20 6.63 1.06 2.07
CA ARG A 20 7.94 1.63 1.73
C ARG A 20 8.02 3.10 2.12
N LEU A 21 6.94 3.84 1.89
CA LEU A 21 6.93 5.26 2.24
C LEU A 21 7.01 5.46 3.74
N VAL A 22 6.36 4.61 4.51
CA VAL A 22 6.44 4.68 5.97
C VAL A 22 7.88 4.47 6.42
N ILE A 23 8.58 3.53 5.82
CA ILE A 23 9.95 3.24 6.19
C ILE A 23 10.89 4.40 5.84
N VAL A 24 10.69 4.99 4.67
CA VAL A 24 11.59 6.03 4.19
C VAL A 24 11.26 7.40 4.79
N ASP A 25 9.99 7.77 4.77
CA ASP A 25 9.57 9.11 5.14
C ASP A 25 8.82 9.20 6.46
N GLY A 26 8.52 8.07 7.06
CA GLY A 26 7.72 8.05 8.28
C GLY A 26 6.24 8.12 7.97
N ILE A 27 5.43 7.90 9.00
CA ILE A 27 3.97 7.89 8.84
C ILE A 27 3.47 9.20 8.25
N GLU A 28 4.06 10.30 8.63
CA GLU A 28 3.61 11.61 8.16
C GLU A 28 3.92 11.84 6.68
N GLY A 29 4.82 11.06 6.11
CA GLY A 29 5.17 11.19 4.72
C GLY A 29 4.25 10.44 3.78
N VAL A 30 3.29 9.69 4.31
CA VAL A 30 2.41 8.88 3.49
C VAL A 30 1.16 9.68 3.13
N SER A 31 0.83 9.71 1.83
CA SER A 31 -0.40 10.31 1.36
C SER A 31 -0.88 9.48 0.18
N LEU A 32 -2.15 9.63 -0.15
CA LEU A 32 -2.70 8.89 -1.29
C LEU A 32 -1.96 9.23 -2.56
N ARG A 33 -1.61 10.51 -2.74
CA ARG A 33 -0.88 10.94 -3.92
C ARG A 33 0.51 10.32 -3.98
N LYS A 34 1.23 10.34 -2.86
CA LYS A 34 2.57 9.76 -2.83
C LYS A 34 2.52 8.26 -3.06
N VAL A 35 1.52 7.60 -2.52
CA VAL A 35 1.37 6.17 -2.72
C VAL A 35 1.05 5.88 -4.19
N ALA A 36 0.23 6.70 -4.83
CA ALA A 36 -0.04 6.53 -6.24
C ALA A 36 1.25 6.65 -7.04
N ASP A 37 2.06 7.66 -6.75
CA ASP A 37 3.33 7.83 -7.43
C ASP A 37 4.27 6.66 -7.19
N GLU A 38 4.35 6.22 -5.96
CA GLU A 38 5.27 5.15 -5.57
C GLU A 38 4.84 3.81 -6.19
N SER A 39 3.55 3.56 -6.28
CA SER A 39 3.04 2.30 -6.80
C SER A 39 2.96 2.26 -8.32
N GLY A 40 3.09 3.41 -8.97
CA GLY A 40 2.93 3.49 -10.41
C GLY A 40 1.48 3.52 -10.86
N LEU A 41 0.54 3.67 -9.94
CA LEU A 41 -0.88 3.72 -10.26
C LEU A 41 -1.36 5.16 -10.18
N ASN A 42 -2.54 5.42 -10.74
CA ASN A 42 -3.10 6.76 -10.60
C ASN A 42 -3.87 6.83 -9.28
N ILE A 43 -4.14 8.05 -8.84
CA ILE A 43 -4.75 8.27 -7.54
C ILE A 43 -6.18 7.71 -7.49
N GLY A 44 -6.86 7.66 -8.62
CA GLY A 44 -8.19 7.06 -8.68
C GLY A 44 -8.16 5.58 -8.32
N SER A 45 -7.12 4.88 -8.80
CA SER A 45 -6.96 3.47 -8.46
C SER A 45 -6.69 3.28 -6.97
N VAL A 46 -5.85 4.14 -6.41
CA VAL A 46 -5.57 4.04 -4.98
C VAL A 46 -6.84 4.26 -4.17
N ARG A 47 -7.64 5.24 -4.56
CA ARG A 47 -8.89 5.53 -3.86
C ARG A 47 -9.93 4.43 -4.02
N HIS A 48 -9.83 3.66 -5.08
CA HIS A 48 -10.71 2.53 -5.27
C HIS A 48 -10.52 1.48 -4.17
N TYR A 49 -9.28 1.31 -3.72
CA TYR A 49 -8.98 0.30 -2.73
C TYR A 49 -8.96 0.82 -1.29
N PHE A 50 -8.72 2.11 -1.11
CA PHE A 50 -8.61 2.69 0.22
C PHE A 50 -9.35 4.02 0.26
N ASP A 51 -10.28 4.15 1.18
CA ASP A 51 -11.10 5.35 1.27
C ASP A 51 -10.32 6.59 1.62
N GLY A 52 -9.25 6.46 2.35
CA GLY A 52 -8.49 7.62 2.74
C GLY A 52 -7.18 7.23 3.38
N HIS A 53 -6.52 8.25 3.89
CA HIS A 53 -5.20 8.11 4.48
C HIS A 53 -5.18 7.12 5.65
N HIS A 54 -6.21 7.17 6.48
CA HIS A 54 -6.29 6.31 7.65
C HIS A 54 -6.36 4.83 7.27
N ASP A 55 -7.21 4.51 6.28
CA ASP A 55 -7.33 3.14 5.80
C ASP A 55 -6.01 2.62 5.26
N LEU A 56 -5.32 3.50 4.54
CA LEU A 56 -4.06 3.13 3.93
C LEU A 56 -3.01 2.84 5.00
N LEU A 57 -2.95 3.69 6.02
CA LEU A 57 -2.00 3.49 7.11
C LEU A 57 -2.31 2.21 7.90
N THR A 58 -3.59 1.94 8.11
CA THR A 58 -4.00 0.73 8.80
C THR A 58 -3.55 -0.51 8.03
N ALA A 59 -3.74 -0.50 6.71
CA ALA A 59 -3.33 -1.63 5.89
C ALA A 59 -1.82 -1.81 5.90
N ALA A 60 -1.07 -0.71 5.86
CA ALA A 60 0.38 -0.78 5.90
C ALA A 60 0.87 -1.32 7.25
N ALA A 61 0.21 -0.92 8.32
CA ALA A 61 0.56 -1.43 9.65
C ALA A 61 0.28 -2.92 9.77
N GLU A 62 -0.83 -3.37 9.20
CA GLU A 62 -1.16 -4.79 9.20
C GLU A 62 -0.15 -5.59 8.41
N GLU A 63 0.31 -5.03 7.30
CA GLU A 63 1.32 -5.68 6.48
C GLU A 63 2.63 -5.82 7.26
N ALA A 64 3.02 -4.78 7.99
CA ALA A 64 4.22 -4.83 8.80
C ALA A 64 4.10 -5.90 9.87
N GLY A 65 2.94 -6.00 10.51
CA GLY A 65 2.70 -7.02 11.51
C GLY A 65 2.79 -8.43 10.94
N ASP A 66 2.22 -8.62 9.75
CA ASP A 66 2.28 -9.92 9.08
C ASP A 66 3.71 -10.30 8.77
N ARG A 67 4.50 -9.35 8.28
CA ARG A 67 5.88 -9.65 7.95
C ARG A 67 6.69 -10.01 9.17
N MET A 68 6.46 -9.30 10.28
CA MET A 68 7.14 -9.61 11.52
C MET A 68 6.71 -10.96 12.06
N GLY A 69 5.43 -11.27 11.98
CA GLY A 69 4.93 -12.55 12.43
C GLY A 69 5.53 -13.71 11.67
N ARG A 70 5.62 -13.56 10.35
CA ARG A 70 6.20 -14.60 9.52
C ARG A 70 7.68 -14.79 9.83
N ARG A 71 8.36 -13.69 10.11
CA ARG A 71 9.78 -13.77 10.42
C ARG A 71 10.03 -14.44 11.75
N LEU A 72 9.17 -14.21 12.71
CA LEU A 72 9.34 -14.76 14.04
C LEU A 72 8.80 -16.18 14.15
N ALA A 73 7.91 -16.55 13.29
CA ALA A 73 7.39 -17.90 13.29
C ALA A 73 8.38 -18.86 12.70
#